data_a05521ad53091020417dee7783d0a275
#
_entry.id   a05521ad53091020417dee7783d0a275
#
_cell.length_a   1.000
_cell.length_b   1.000
_cell.length_c   1.000
_cell.angle_alpha   90.00
_cell.angle_beta   90.00
_cell.angle_gamma   90.00
#
_symmetry.space_group_name_H-M   'P 1'
#
loop_
_entity.id
_entity.type
_entity.pdbx_description
1 polymer ?
#
loop_
_entity_poly.entity_id
_entity_poly.type
_entity_poly.pdbx_seq_one_letter_code
_entity_poly.pdbx_strand_id
1 'polypeptide(L)'
;MAQTKKPLSSRMFRLVAGLVFCWMLLLNCLTPYLADDYTFAYAFDTGERLHSLPQLISSLVFHYHEWSGRVIVKFFAQGFTMFPKLLFNVCNAGMFMALGLVLYKLAVGRRSQKADWLALALIYAALWEISPVFGQTNLWMCGACNYLWATVGCCAFLLPWRYYLQQPFASTARMAAGMAAGMALAGLLAGWLSENTSAGMLVCLVLAGAVVFKRERRLPAWMATGLAGALVGFALLITARGNFNRASGFSDYDSLLTRYAMRFFACLDMLKDYALPLLFSFAILFLLLCFARQDAVKADLLWPLILLAGALGANFAMIGSHDYYLRSTHGVFALLAAACAACLVQLNSKAFRRGLSCLSACVGIVCGIHMLEAGYDIASYWMMDHVRTQTLRQEIRELDEPAAANIISYGIEPYTKWCGAYGLPDIRENGEDSLALGRARWFGVTSITATETRTYPFAGHTNETYAAGEAAAENAESMD
;
A
#
# COMPACT_ATOMS: atom_id res chain seq x y z
N MET A 1 24.75 -26.24 -29.68
CA MET A 1 24.04 -25.81 -28.46
C MET A 1 22.59 -25.56 -28.81
N ALA A 2 21.68 -26.47 -28.49
CA ALA A 2 20.25 -26.28 -28.73
C ALA A 2 19.71 -25.31 -27.69
N GLN A 3 19.31 -24.11 -28.08
CA GLN A 3 18.53 -23.20 -27.25
C GLN A 3 17.19 -23.87 -26.93
N THR A 4 17.05 -24.43 -25.76
CA THR A 4 15.76 -24.91 -25.24
C THR A 4 14.80 -23.73 -25.19
N LYS A 5 13.85 -23.64 -26.11
CA LYS A 5 12.78 -22.63 -26.13
C LYS A 5 12.07 -22.71 -24.78
N LYS A 6 12.22 -21.67 -23.94
CA LYS A 6 11.50 -21.58 -22.67
C LYS A 6 9.99 -21.77 -22.92
N PRO A 7 9.27 -22.54 -22.10
CA PRO A 7 7.86 -22.83 -22.33
C PRO A 7 7.04 -21.52 -22.42
N LEU A 8 6.03 -21.49 -23.28
CA LEU A 8 5.16 -20.33 -23.53
C LEU A 8 4.66 -19.67 -22.23
N SER A 9 4.26 -20.48 -21.26
CA SER A 9 3.79 -20.05 -19.94
C SER A 9 4.81 -19.14 -19.19
N SER A 10 6.12 -19.43 -19.28
CA SER A 10 7.15 -18.60 -18.63
C SER A 10 7.46 -17.30 -19.38
N ARG A 11 7.17 -17.24 -20.69
CA ARG A 11 7.26 -16.00 -21.48
C ARG A 11 6.10 -15.09 -21.12
N MET A 12 4.88 -15.60 -21.10
CA MET A 12 3.68 -14.85 -20.71
C MET A 12 3.77 -14.32 -19.27
N PHE A 13 4.29 -15.13 -18.34
CA PHE A 13 4.49 -14.69 -16.95
C PHE A 13 5.40 -13.45 -16.86
N ARG A 14 6.53 -13.46 -17.59
CA ARG A 14 7.45 -12.31 -17.62
C ARG A 14 6.85 -11.11 -18.37
N LEU A 15 6.07 -11.37 -19.42
CA LEU A 15 5.36 -10.33 -20.16
C LEU A 15 4.36 -9.60 -19.25
N VAL A 16 3.53 -10.33 -18.50
CA VAL A 16 2.58 -9.73 -17.53
C VAL A 16 3.32 -8.86 -16.51
N ALA A 17 4.39 -9.38 -15.89
CA ALA A 17 5.17 -8.59 -14.92
C ALA A 17 5.80 -7.35 -15.57
N GLY A 18 6.34 -7.46 -16.77
CA GLY A 18 6.93 -6.34 -17.53
C GLY A 18 5.90 -5.28 -17.93
N LEU A 19 4.72 -5.69 -18.40
CA LEU A 19 3.63 -4.75 -18.74
C LEU A 19 3.14 -4.00 -17.51
N VAL A 20 2.98 -4.67 -16.38
CA VAL A 20 2.61 -4.03 -15.11
C VAL A 20 3.67 -3.04 -14.67
N PHE A 21 4.96 -3.39 -14.76
CA PHE A 21 6.04 -2.45 -14.45
C PHE A 21 5.99 -1.21 -15.34
N CYS A 22 5.86 -1.37 -16.66
CA CYS A 22 5.79 -0.26 -17.60
C CYS A 22 4.57 0.64 -17.36
N TRP A 23 3.41 0.03 -17.09
CA TRP A 23 2.19 0.76 -16.77
C TRP A 23 2.36 1.59 -15.49
N MET A 24 2.83 0.96 -14.42
CA MET A 24 3.06 1.66 -13.15
C MET A 24 4.14 2.75 -13.28
N LEU A 25 5.17 2.53 -14.09
CA LEU A 25 6.19 3.55 -14.34
C LEU A 25 5.58 4.76 -15.05
N LEU A 26 4.73 4.54 -16.08
CA LEU A 26 4.01 5.62 -16.76
C LEU A 26 3.17 6.43 -15.77
N LEU A 27 2.35 5.75 -14.95
CA LEU A 27 1.49 6.44 -13.97
C LEU A 27 2.31 7.20 -12.91
N ASN A 28 3.42 6.63 -12.44
CA ASN A 28 4.32 7.33 -11.50
C ASN A 28 4.97 8.57 -12.13
N CYS A 29 5.32 8.52 -13.43
CA CYS A 29 5.85 9.68 -14.13
C CYS A 29 4.81 10.79 -14.32
N LEU A 30 3.55 10.42 -14.49
CA LEU A 30 2.43 11.35 -14.60
C LEU A 30 1.88 11.82 -13.23
N THR A 31 2.33 11.28 -12.11
CA THR A 31 1.93 11.73 -10.77
C THR A 31 2.95 12.76 -10.27
N PRO A 32 2.58 14.03 -10.01
CA PRO A 32 3.49 15.04 -9.46
C PRO A 32 3.79 14.79 -7.96
N TYR A 33 4.51 15.71 -7.31
CA TYR A 33 4.55 15.76 -5.84
C TYR A 33 3.18 16.19 -5.31
N LEU A 34 2.71 15.53 -4.26
CA LEU A 34 1.37 15.71 -3.70
C LEU A 34 1.44 15.90 -2.18
N ALA A 35 0.54 16.71 -1.63
CA ALA A 35 0.32 16.81 -0.18
C ALA A 35 1.64 16.83 0.62
N ASP A 36 1.84 15.85 1.50
CA ASP A 36 3.01 15.73 2.39
C ASP A 36 4.36 15.65 1.66
N ASP A 37 4.42 15.31 0.36
CA ASP A 37 5.68 15.17 -0.36
C ASP A 37 6.52 16.46 -0.31
N TYR A 38 5.87 17.62 -0.30
CA TYR A 38 6.53 18.92 -0.18
C TYR A 38 7.15 19.12 1.20
N THR A 39 6.42 18.75 2.26
CA THR A 39 6.88 18.85 3.65
C THR A 39 8.03 17.88 3.93
N PHE A 40 7.97 16.68 3.37
CA PHE A 40 9.02 15.65 3.55
C PHE A 40 10.35 15.99 2.89
N ALA A 41 10.39 17.00 2.02
CA ALA A 41 11.64 17.51 1.46
C ALA A 41 12.49 18.30 2.47
N TYR A 42 11.95 18.58 3.64
CA TYR A 42 12.59 19.35 4.69
C TYR A 42 12.76 18.53 5.97
N ALA A 43 13.85 18.80 6.70
CA ALA A 43 14.09 18.19 7.99
C ALA A 43 13.03 18.65 9.00
N PHE A 44 12.45 17.73 9.74
CA PHE A 44 11.38 18.02 10.70
C PHE A 44 11.87 18.77 11.94
N ASP A 45 13.15 18.62 12.28
CA ASP A 45 13.80 19.27 13.43
C ASP A 45 14.24 20.71 13.13
N THR A 46 14.86 20.93 11.98
CA THR A 46 15.43 22.23 11.61
C THR A 46 14.59 23.02 10.63
N GLY A 47 13.72 22.35 9.88
CA GLY A 47 12.96 22.95 8.77
C GLY A 47 13.81 23.25 7.54
N GLU A 48 15.08 22.87 7.50
CA GLU A 48 15.96 23.07 6.36
C GLU A 48 15.76 22.01 5.29
N ARG A 49 16.10 22.32 4.04
CA ARG A 49 16.06 21.36 2.93
C ARG A 49 17.00 20.19 3.23
N LEU A 50 16.53 18.97 3.01
CA LEU A 50 17.36 17.76 3.18
C LEU A 50 18.37 17.62 2.06
N HIS A 51 19.65 17.48 2.44
CA HIS A 51 20.79 17.30 1.52
C HIS A 51 21.74 16.19 1.95
N SER A 52 21.63 15.69 3.18
CA SER A 52 22.59 14.73 3.70
C SER A 52 21.95 13.63 4.56
N LEU A 53 22.60 12.46 4.61
CA LEU A 53 22.15 11.35 5.45
C LEU A 53 22.12 11.70 6.96
N PRO A 54 23.10 12.43 7.55
CA PRO A 54 23.00 12.85 8.95
C PRO A 54 21.78 13.71 9.25
N GLN A 55 21.45 14.70 8.38
CA GLN A 55 20.22 15.49 8.51
C GLN A 55 18.95 14.61 8.43
N LEU A 56 18.92 13.66 7.50
CA LEU A 56 17.80 12.71 7.39
C LEU A 56 17.65 11.91 8.69
N ILE A 57 18.75 11.40 9.27
CA ILE A 57 18.69 10.63 10.52
C ILE A 57 18.20 11.51 11.68
N SER A 58 18.73 12.75 11.82
CA SER A 58 18.27 13.69 12.86
C SER A 58 16.79 13.99 12.74
N SER A 59 16.33 14.29 11.52
CA SER A 59 14.92 14.51 11.20
C SER A 59 14.03 13.33 11.60
N LEU A 60 14.48 12.09 11.32
CA LEU A 60 13.72 10.87 11.67
C LEU A 60 13.67 10.62 13.18
N VAL A 61 14.77 10.91 13.90
CA VAL A 61 14.80 10.82 15.37
C VAL A 61 13.80 11.80 15.97
N PHE A 62 13.81 13.07 15.50
CA PHE A 62 12.82 14.06 15.92
C PHE A 62 11.39 13.59 15.64
N HIS A 63 11.12 13.13 14.42
CA HIS A 63 9.80 12.64 14.00
C HIS A 63 9.32 11.44 14.85
N TYR A 64 10.23 10.55 15.26
CA TYR A 64 9.90 9.42 16.14
C TYR A 64 9.40 9.88 17.52
N HIS A 65 9.98 10.94 18.05
CA HIS A 65 9.61 11.48 19.35
C HIS A 65 8.37 12.37 19.32
N GLU A 66 8.17 13.11 18.23
CA GLU A 66 7.14 14.15 18.18
C GLU A 66 5.87 13.72 17.41
N TRP A 67 5.99 12.82 16.40
CA TRP A 67 4.87 12.57 15.50
C TRP A 67 4.49 11.11 15.31
N SER A 68 5.43 10.21 14.95
CA SER A 68 5.07 8.84 14.57
C SER A 68 6.24 7.87 14.64
N GLY A 69 5.96 6.63 15.06
CA GLY A 69 6.91 5.52 15.11
C GLY A 69 7.37 4.96 13.76
N ARG A 70 6.82 5.40 12.64
CA ARG A 70 7.06 4.85 11.29
C ARG A 70 8.41 5.25 10.68
N VAL A 71 9.51 5.01 11.38
CA VAL A 71 10.86 5.45 10.98
C VAL A 71 11.30 4.86 9.64
N ILE A 72 11.10 3.55 9.43
CA ILE A 72 11.62 2.85 8.24
C ILE A 72 10.98 3.39 6.95
N VAL A 73 9.67 3.53 6.91
CA VAL A 73 8.96 4.02 5.72
C VAL A 73 9.20 5.51 5.49
N LYS A 74 9.37 6.29 6.56
CA LYS A 74 9.72 7.70 6.49
C LYS A 74 11.15 7.93 6.01
N PHE A 75 12.09 7.05 6.36
CA PHE A 75 13.44 7.05 5.81
C PHE A 75 13.41 7.00 4.26
N PHE A 76 12.60 6.13 3.68
CA PHE A 76 12.45 6.08 2.22
C PHE A 76 11.72 7.31 1.69
N ALA A 77 10.61 7.74 2.30
CA ALA A 77 9.84 8.89 1.83
C ALA A 77 10.67 10.19 1.82
N GLN A 78 11.36 10.51 2.92
CA GLN A 78 12.27 11.67 2.98
C GLN A 78 13.52 11.46 2.11
N GLY A 79 14.09 10.26 2.12
CA GLY A 79 15.29 9.94 1.35
C GLY A 79 15.10 10.17 -0.15
N PHE A 80 13.95 9.80 -0.72
CA PHE A 80 13.68 10.03 -2.14
C PHE A 80 13.55 11.51 -2.50
N THR A 81 13.19 12.40 -1.57
CA THR A 81 13.13 13.84 -1.85
C THR A 81 14.50 14.47 -2.08
N MET A 82 15.58 13.79 -1.68
CA MET A 82 16.97 14.21 -1.89
C MET A 82 17.46 13.91 -3.32
N PHE A 83 16.70 13.15 -4.11
CA PHE A 83 17.05 12.72 -5.46
C PHE A 83 16.01 13.18 -6.48
N PRO A 84 16.33 13.15 -7.80
CA PRO A 84 15.33 13.37 -8.84
C PRO A 84 14.14 12.38 -8.68
N LYS A 85 12.93 12.88 -8.82
CA LYS A 85 11.70 12.08 -8.66
C LYS A 85 11.67 10.82 -9.54
N LEU A 86 12.35 10.83 -10.68
CA LEU A 86 12.46 9.69 -11.58
C LEU A 86 13.01 8.45 -10.86
N LEU A 87 13.95 8.61 -9.92
CA LEU A 87 14.48 7.50 -9.12
C LEU A 87 13.36 6.83 -8.31
N PHE A 88 12.55 7.64 -7.61
CA PHE A 88 11.36 7.11 -6.92
C PHE A 88 10.41 6.42 -7.90
N ASN A 89 10.09 7.03 -9.05
CA ASN A 89 9.14 6.50 -10.02
C ASN A 89 9.53 5.09 -10.49
N VAL A 90 10.81 4.87 -10.81
CA VAL A 90 11.33 3.56 -11.22
C VAL A 90 11.31 2.55 -10.07
N CYS A 91 11.78 2.95 -8.89
CA CYS A 91 11.77 2.09 -7.71
C CYS A 91 10.35 1.69 -7.31
N ASN A 92 9.42 2.65 -7.32
CA ASN A 92 8.04 2.43 -6.92
C ASN A 92 7.27 1.53 -7.91
N ALA A 93 7.47 1.70 -9.22
CA ALA A 93 6.95 0.77 -10.22
C ALA A 93 7.50 -0.65 -10.01
N GLY A 94 8.79 -0.76 -9.67
CA GLY A 94 9.42 -2.02 -9.28
C GLY A 94 8.82 -2.64 -8.02
N MET A 95 8.48 -1.83 -7.02
CA MET A 95 7.85 -2.29 -5.78
C MET A 95 6.42 -2.82 -6.01
N PHE A 96 5.63 -2.17 -6.86
CA PHE A 96 4.30 -2.69 -7.21
C PHE A 96 4.41 -4.02 -7.99
N MET A 97 5.33 -4.10 -8.95
CA MET A 97 5.62 -5.36 -9.64
C MET A 97 6.07 -6.44 -8.63
N ALA A 98 6.96 -6.09 -7.70
CA ALA A 98 7.45 -7.01 -6.67
C ALA A 98 6.32 -7.48 -5.74
N LEU A 99 5.35 -6.62 -5.38
CA LEU A 99 4.19 -7.02 -4.57
C LEU A 99 3.46 -8.19 -5.22
N GLY A 100 3.03 -8.07 -6.48
CA GLY A 100 2.32 -9.16 -7.16
C GLY A 100 3.16 -10.44 -7.26
N LEU A 101 4.47 -10.33 -7.52
CA LEU A 101 5.38 -11.49 -7.54
C LEU A 101 5.52 -12.14 -6.15
N VAL A 102 5.60 -11.37 -5.09
CA VAL A 102 5.65 -11.86 -3.70
C VAL A 102 4.34 -12.57 -3.34
N LEU A 103 3.18 -11.97 -3.63
CA LEU A 103 1.87 -12.58 -3.38
C LEU A 103 1.71 -13.88 -4.17
N TYR A 104 2.14 -13.90 -5.45
CA TYR A 104 2.19 -15.12 -6.25
C TYR A 104 3.08 -16.19 -5.61
N LYS A 105 4.25 -15.83 -5.10
CA LYS A 105 5.15 -16.77 -4.40
C LYS A 105 4.58 -17.26 -3.07
N LEU A 106 3.89 -16.41 -2.33
CA LEU A 106 3.15 -16.83 -1.12
C LEU A 106 2.06 -17.84 -1.46
N ALA A 107 1.34 -17.65 -2.58
CA ALA A 107 0.30 -18.57 -3.04
C ALA A 107 0.88 -19.93 -3.45
N VAL A 108 1.87 -19.95 -4.34
CA VAL A 108 2.44 -21.18 -4.91
C VAL A 108 3.41 -21.86 -3.94
N GLY A 109 4.22 -21.09 -3.23
CA GLY A 109 5.32 -21.58 -2.40
C GLY A 109 6.46 -22.19 -3.23
N ARG A 110 7.02 -23.32 -2.75
CA ARG A 110 8.11 -24.07 -3.41
C ARG A 110 7.65 -25.02 -4.52
N ARG A 111 6.35 -25.22 -4.70
CA ARG A 111 5.87 -26.14 -5.72
C ARG A 111 6.43 -25.72 -7.08
N SER A 112 7.18 -26.60 -7.73
CA SER A 112 7.70 -26.41 -9.08
C SER A 112 6.57 -26.60 -10.08
N GLN A 113 5.64 -25.66 -10.11
CA GLN A 113 4.63 -25.59 -11.14
C GLN A 113 5.17 -24.73 -12.28
N LYS A 114 4.73 -25.05 -13.51
CA LYS A 114 4.91 -24.14 -14.65
C LYS A 114 4.37 -22.77 -14.23
N ALA A 115 5.11 -21.71 -14.50
CA ALA A 115 4.74 -20.35 -14.15
C ALA A 115 3.30 -20.05 -14.59
N ASP A 116 2.40 -19.80 -13.65
CA ASP A 116 0.99 -19.55 -13.91
C ASP A 116 0.79 -18.03 -14.09
N TRP A 117 0.90 -17.59 -15.34
CA TRP A 117 0.74 -16.18 -15.71
C TRP A 117 -0.69 -15.67 -15.45
N LEU A 118 -1.70 -16.55 -15.55
CA LEU A 118 -3.08 -16.19 -15.34
C LEU A 118 -3.34 -15.88 -13.84
N ALA A 119 -2.79 -16.69 -12.94
CA ALA A 119 -2.86 -16.40 -11.51
C ALA A 119 -2.13 -15.10 -11.15
N LEU A 120 -0.98 -14.82 -11.78
CA LEU A 120 -0.27 -13.55 -11.59
C LEU A 120 -1.10 -12.37 -12.12
N ALA A 121 -1.69 -12.47 -13.29
CA ALA A 121 -2.54 -11.43 -13.87
C ALA A 121 -3.75 -11.13 -12.98
N LEU A 122 -4.40 -12.16 -12.43
CA LEU A 122 -5.53 -12.00 -11.51
C LEU A 122 -5.13 -11.37 -10.17
N ILE A 123 -3.91 -11.64 -9.67
CA ILE A 123 -3.39 -10.94 -8.48
C ILE A 123 -3.27 -9.44 -8.77
N TYR A 124 -2.67 -9.06 -9.91
CA TYR A 124 -2.55 -7.64 -10.26
C TYR A 124 -3.92 -6.99 -10.52
N ALA A 125 -4.84 -7.70 -11.18
CA ALA A 125 -6.21 -7.23 -11.37
C ALA A 125 -6.92 -6.99 -10.02
N ALA A 126 -6.78 -7.91 -9.07
CA ALA A 126 -7.34 -7.74 -7.73
C ALA A 126 -6.73 -6.52 -7.01
N LEU A 127 -5.41 -6.34 -7.05
CA LEU A 127 -4.75 -5.18 -6.44
C LEU A 127 -5.19 -3.86 -7.09
N TRP A 128 -5.42 -3.86 -8.41
CA TRP A 128 -5.85 -2.69 -9.17
C TRP A 128 -7.31 -2.31 -8.86
N GLU A 129 -8.21 -3.31 -8.85
CA GLU A 129 -9.66 -3.06 -8.78
C GLU A 129 -10.16 -2.83 -7.35
N ILE A 130 -9.61 -3.54 -6.35
CA ILE A 130 -10.23 -3.61 -5.02
C ILE A 130 -9.76 -2.50 -4.10
N SER A 131 -8.57 -1.93 -4.34
CA SER A 131 -8.11 -0.80 -3.51
C SER A 131 -9.08 0.38 -3.62
N PRO A 132 -9.65 0.88 -2.49
CA PRO A 132 -10.57 2.02 -2.52
C PRO A 132 -9.88 3.34 -2.86
N VAL A 133 -8.58 3.44 -2.62
CA VAL A 133 -7.75 4.62 -2.87
C VAL A 133 -6.40 4.18 -3.46
N PHE A 134 -6.46 3.55 -4.63
CA PHE A 134 -5.29 2.97 -5.29
C PHE A 134 -4.16 3.99 -5.47
N GLY A 135 -4.48 5.19 -5.95
CA GLY A 135 -3.51 6.24 -6.20
C GLY A 135 -2.77 6.68 -4.94
N GLN A 136 -3.51 6.85 -3.83
CA GLN A 136 -2.90 7.23 -2.55
C GLN A 136 -1.91 6.18 -2.02
N THR A 137 -2.16 4.90 -2.27
CA THR A 137 -1.33 3.82 -1.72
C THR A 137 -0.22 3.37 -2.64
N ASN A 138 -0.30 3.66 -3.96
CA ASN A 138 0.60 3.10 -4.97
C ASN A 138 1.29 4.15 -5.85
N LEU A 139 0.82 5.41 -5.89
CA LEU A 139 1.38 6.45 -6.76
C LEU A 139 1.86 7.69 -5.99
N TRP A 140 1.13 8.14 -4.96
CA TRP A 140 1.57 9.21 -4.09
C TRP A 140 2.82 8.79 -3.33
N MET A 141 3.92 9.55 -3.41
CA MET A 141 5.25 9.13 -2.92
C MET A 141 5.22 8.78 -1.42
N CYS A 142 4.73 9.69 -0.57
CA CYS A 142 4.62 9.43 0.87
C CYS A 142 3.69 8.25 1.16
N GLY A 143 2.57 8.17 0.44
CA GLY A 143 1.61 7.08 0.59
C GLY A 143 2.18 5.74 0.14
N ALA A 144 2.83 5.68 -1.02
CA ALA A 144 3.43 4.46 -1.53
C ALA A 144 4.50 3.90 -0.57
N CYS A 145 5.38 4.75 -0.03
CA CYS A 145 6.36 4.33 0.97
C CYS A 145 5.68 3.78 2.24
N ASN A 146 4.60 4.42 2.71
CA ASN A 146 3.88 4.01 3.92
C ASN A 146 3.06 2.72 3.75
N TYR A 147 2.52 2.45 2.55
CA TYR A 147 1.55 1.37 2.33
C TYR A 147 2.07 0.29 1.39
N LEU A 148 2.45 0.62 0.14
CA LEU A 148 2.96 -0.35 -0.82
C LEU A 148 4.27 -0.98 -0.34
N TRP A 149 5.27 -0.16 -0.01
CA TRP A 149 6.60 -0.65 0.40
C TRP A 149 6.52 -1.44 1.69
N ALA A 150 5.74 -0.97 2.68
CA ALA A 150 5.50 -1.70 3.91
C ALA A 150 4.85 -3.07 3.66
N THR A 151 3.85 -3.13 2.77
CA THR A 151 3.17 -4.38 2.42
C THR A 151 4.10 -5.36 1.72
N VAL A 152 4.95 -4.89 0.79
CA VAL A 152 5.97 -5.74 0.15
C VAL A 152 6.93 -6.31 1.20
N GLY A 153 7.43 -5.48 2.12
CA GLY A 153 8.33 -5.92 3.18
C GLY A 153 7.71 -6.99 4.09
N CYS A 154 6.49 -6.74 4.59
CA CYS A 154 5.77 -7.70 5.44
C CYS A 154 5.47 -9.02 4.70
N CYS A 155 4.97 -8.95 3.46
CA CYS A 155 4.66 -10.14 2.67
C CYS A 155 5.93 -10.91 2.26
N ALA A 156 7.03 -10.22 1.93
CA ALA A 156 8.30 -10.87 1.61
C ALA A 156 8.87 -11.62 2.83
N PHE A 157 8.72 -11.07 4.04
CA PHE A 157 9.15 -11.71 5.27
C PHE A 157 8.37 -13.01 5.58
N LEU A 158 7.16 -13.18 5.05
CA LEU A 158 6.39 -14.43 5.18
C LEU A 158 6.90 -15.56 4.26
N LEU A 159 7.68 -15.26 3.20
CA LEU A 159 8.12 -16.27 2.21
C LEU A 159 8.94 -17.42 2.81
N PRO A 160 9.98 -17.21 3.65
CA PRO A 160 10.72 -18.29 4.27
C PRO A 160 9.82 -19.21 5.11
N TRP A 161 8.83 -18.64 5.82
CA TRP A 161 7.86 -19.38 6.61
C TRP A 161 6.95 -20.24 5.74
N ARG A 162 6.43 -19.68 4.65
CA ARG A 162 5.65 -20.42 3.65
C ARG A 162 6.43 -21.61 3.08
N TYR A 163 7.70 -21.38 2.72
CA TYR A 163 8.56 -22.40 2.13
C TYR A 163 8.86 -23.53 3.13
N TYR A 164 9.08 -23.20 4.39
CA TYR A 164 9.34 -24.19 5.43
C TYR A 164 8.12 -25.05 5.76
N LEU A 165 6.93 -24.44 5.78
CA LEU A 165 5.67 -25.18 6.00
C LEU A 165 5.43 -26.25 4.93
N GLN A 166 5.85 -26.01 3.71
CA GLN A 166 5.72 -26.98 2.62
C GLN A 166 6.79 -28.08 2.71
N GLN A 167 8.02 -27.69 2.91
CA GLN A 167 9.16 -28.60 2.98
C GLN A 167 10.24 -28.02 3.90
N PRO A 168 10.43 -28.60 5.08
CA PRO A 168 11.53 -28.23 5.96
C PRO A 168 12.88 -28.34 5.23
N PHE A 169 13.75 -27.37 5.45
CA PHE A 169 15.10 -27.41 4.89
C PHE A 169 16.11 -27.72 5.99
N ALA A 170 17.03 -28.63 5.66
CA ALA A 170 18.16 -28.90 6.52
C ALA A 170 19.21 -27.80 6.39
N SER A 171 19.88 -27.45 7.50
CA SER A 171 20.97 -26.49 7.51
C SER A 171 22.10 -26.99 8.40
N THR A 172 23.34 -26.66 8.03
CA THR A 172 24.49 -26.82 8.93
C THR A 172 24.40 -25.85 10.09
N ALA A 173 25.07 -26.09 11.21
CA ALA A 173 25.03 -25.21 12.38
C ALA A 173 25.43 -23.77 12.04
N ARG A 174 26.45 -23.55 11.18
CA ARG A 174 26.89 -22.25 10.74
C ARG A 174 25.83 -21.53 9.89
N MET A 175 25.19 -22.25 8.95
CA MET A 175 24.09 -21.71 8.15
C MET A 175 22.88 -21.37 9.03
N ALA A 176 22.59 -22.21 10.03
CA ALA A 176 21.49 -21.96 10.97
C ALA A 176 21.72 -20.68 11.79
N ALA A 177 22.94 -20.43 12.28
CA ALA A 177 23.27 -19.20 13.02
C ALA A 177 23.17 -17.95 12.14
N GLY A 178 23.73 -17.98 10.93
CA GLY A 178 23.62 -16.86 9.97
C GLY A 178 22.17 -16.57 9.57
N MET A 179 21.39 -17.61 9.34
CA MET A 179 19.96 -17.49 9.04
C MET A 179 19.17 -16.94 10.24
N ALA A 180 19.49 -17.35 11.46
CA ALA A 180 18.85 -16.83 12.67
C ALA A 180 19.12 -15.33 12.86
N ALA A 181 20.37 -14.88 12.68
CA ALA A 181 20.74 -13.47 12.76
C ALA A 181 20.07 -12.65 11.65
N GLY A 182 20.12 -13.12 10.40
CA GLY A 182 19.46 -12.45 9.26
C GLY A 182 17.95 -12.35 9.42
N MET A 183 17.30 -13.39 9.93
CA MET A 183 15.86 -13.38 10.19
C MET A 183 15.48 -12.50 11.39
N ALA A 184 16.34 -12.39 12.41
CA ALA A 184 16.13 -11.43 13.51
C ALA A 184 16.12 -10.00 12.99
N LEU A 185 17.11 -9.61 12.17
CA LEU A 185 17.18 -8.27 11.57
C LEU A 185 16.04 -8.04 10.59
N ALA A 186 15.76 -8.97 9.69
CA ALA A 186 14.65 -8.85 8.74
C ALA A 186 13.29 -8.76 9.46
N GLY A 187 13.12 -9.51 10.55
CA GLY A 187 11.95 -9.43 11.42
C GLY A 187 11.81 -8.06 12.07
N LEU A 188 12.90 -7.54 12.66
CA LEU A 188 12.91 -6.20 13.24
C LEU A 188 12.43 -5.15 12.24
N LEU A 189 13.01 -5.17 11.03
CA LEU A 189 12.62 -4.23 9.98
C LEU A 189 11.15 -4.44 9.56
N ALA A 190 10.71 -5.68 9.29
CA ALA A 190 9.35 -5.97 8.87
C ALA A 190 8.29 -5.62 9.95
N GLY A 191 8.62 -5.84 11.22
CA GLY A 191 7.77 -5.44 12.35
C GLY A 191 7.63 -3.92 12.48
N TRP A 192 8.65 -3.16 12.07
CA TRP A 192 8.72 -1.72 12.23
C TRP A 192 8.21 -0.93 10.99
N LEU A 193 7.50 -1.57 10.06
CA LEU A 193 7.03 -0.93 8.82
C LEU A 193 5.69 -0.20 8.97
N SER A 194 4.66 -0.90 9.45
CA SER A 194 3.28 -0.39 9.50
C SER A 194 2.48 -1.07 10.59
N GLU A 195 1.72 -0.32 11.37
CA GLU A 195 1.02 -0.82 12.56
C GLU A 195 0.08 -1.97 12.23
N ASN A 196 -0.77 -1.82 11.23
CA ASN A 196 -1.77 -2.82 10.91
C ASN A 196 -1.23 -3.95 10.01
N THR A 197 -0.43 -3.63 8.99
CA THR A 197 0.12 -4.66 8.09
C THR A 197 1.11 -5.56 8.83
N SER A 198 1.96 -4.98 9.70
CA SER A 198 2.87 -5.76 10.56
C SER A 198 2.11 -6.59 11.59
N ALA A 199 0.99 -6.08 12.16
CA ALA A 199 0.13 -6.88 13.03
C ALA A 199 -0.45 -8.11 12.30
N GLY A 200 -0.97 -7.92 11.07
CA GLY A 200 -1.45 -9.02 10.23
C GLY A 200 -0.36 -10.03 9.89
N MET A 201 0.84 -9.55 9.58
CA MET A 201 2.02 -10.40 9.40
C MET A 201 2.34 -11.20 10.68
N LEU A 202 2.34 -10.57 11.85
CA LEU A 202 2.58 -11.25 13.13
C LEU A 202 1.55 -12.36 13.40
N VAL A 203 0.26 -12.14 13.09
CA VAL A 203 -0.76 -13.19 13.16
C VAL A 203 -0.37 -14.37 12.26
N CYS A 204 0.04 -14.12 11.01
CA CYS A 204 0.52 -15.19 10.12
C CYS A 204 1.74 -15.94 10.70
N LEU A 205 2.71 -15.22 11.26
CA LEU A 205 3.92 -15.80 11.83
C LEU A 205 3.60 -16.69 13.04
N VAL A 206 2.75 -16.21 13.95
CA VAL A 206 2.33 -16.97 15.15
C VAL A 206 1.61 -18.26 14.75
N LEU A 207 0.63 -18.16 13.82
CA LEU A 207 -0.11 -19.33 13.35
C LEU A 207 0.78 -20.31 12.61
N ALA A 208 1.67 -19.84 11.72
CA ALA A 208 2.63 -20.68 11.02
C ALA A 208 3.60 -21.35 11.99
N GLY A 209 4.11 -20.60 12.97
CA GLY A 209 4.97 -21.13 14.04
C GLY A 209 4.27 -22.18 14.90
N ALA A 210 3.02 -21.97 15.27
CA ALA A 210 2.21 -22.94 16.02
C ALA A 210 2.04 -24.26 15.24
N VAL A 211 1.82 -24.18 13.91
CA VAL A 211 1.74 -25.36 13.04
C VAL A 211 3.06 -26.13 13.03
N VAL A 212 4.19 -25.44 12.87
CA VAL A 212 5.51 -26.06 12.90
C VAL A 212 5.78 -26.67 14.25
N PHE A 213 5.51 -25.96 15.34
CA PHE A 213 5.69 -26.45 16.71
C PHE A 213 4.85 -27.71 16.99
N LYS A 214 3.58 -27.72 16.56
CA LYS A 214 2.71 -28.90 16.70
C LYS A 214 3.26 -30.10 15.92
N ARG A 215 3.84 -29.87 14.73
CA ARG A 215 4.38 -30.90 13.85
C ARG A 215 5.73 -31.44 14.33
N GLU A 216 6.64 -30.56 14.74
CA GLU A 216 8.05 -30.87 15.00
C GLU A 216 8.42 -30.85 16.49
N ARG A 217 7.49 -30.45 17.38
CA ARG A 217 7.66 -30.25 18.83
C ARG A 217 8.80 -29.28 19.19
N ARG A 218 9.26 -28.53 18.20
CA ARG A 218 10.27 -27.46 18.34
C ARG A 218 10.05 -26.40 17.29
N LEU A 219 10.48 -25.19 17.58
CA LEU A 219 10.53 -24.11 16.61
C LEU A 219 11.99 -23.93 16.16
N PRO A 220 12.30 -23.97 14.85
CA PRO A 220 13.64 -23.68 14.35
C PRO A 220 14.15 -22.33 14.85
N ALA A 221 15.43 -22.21 15.19
CA ALA A 221 16.02 -21.00 15.76
C ALA A 221 15.75 -19.74 14.90
N TRP A 222 15.87 -19.86 13.58
CA TRP A 222 15.60 -18.74 12.67
C TRP A 222 14.14 -18.27 12.67
N MET A 223 13.18 -19.18 12.93
CA MET A 223 11.77 -18.80 13.10
C MET A 223 11.56 -18.07 14.43
N ALA A 224 12.15 -18.61 15.50
CA ALA A 224 12.05 -18.00 16.83
C ALA A 224 12.68 -16.59 16.84
N THR A 225 13.90 -16.43 16.29
CA THR A 225 14.58 -15.12 16.21
C THR A 225 13.89 -14.17 15.25
N GLY A 226 13.36 -14.66 14.13
CA GLY A 226 12.57 -13.85 13.18
C GLY A 226 11.28 -13.32 13.81
N LEU A 227 10.54 -14.16 14.54
CA LEU A 227 9.36 -13.74 15.28
C LEU A 227 9.72 -12.75 16.40
N ALA A 228 10.77 -13.03 17.18
CA ALA A 228 11.23 -12.13 18.23
C ALA A 228 11.64 -10.75 17.65
N GLY A 229 12.40 -10.74 16.55
CA GLY A 229 12.75 -9.52 15.83
C GLY A 229 11.50 -8.74 15.39
N ALA A 230 10.52 -9.42 14.80
CA ALA A 230 9.28 -8.79 14.34
C ALA A 230 8.45 -8.20 15.51
N LEU A 231 8.40 -8.89 16.64
CA LEU A 231 7.76 -8.38 17.85
C LEU A 231 8.47 -7.14 18.41
N VAL A 232 9.82 -7.14 18.46
CA VAL A 232 10.61 -5.98 18.88
C VAL A 232 10.39 -4.81 17.95
N GLY A 233 10.46 -5.02 16.61
CA GLY A 233 10.19 -3.97 15.63
C GLY A 233 8.78 -3.39 15.75
N PHE A 234 7.79 -4.25 15.94
CA PHE A 234 6.40 -3.84 16.17
C PHE A 234 6.24 -3.06 17.49
N ALA A 235 6.89 -3.49 18.56
CA ALA A 235 6.90 -2.77 19.82
C ALA A 235 7.51 -1.37 19.66
N LEU A 236 8.67 -1.23 19.00
CA LEU A 236 9.28 0.06 18.71
C LEU A 236 8.34 0.98 17.91
N LEU A 237 7.59 0.41 16.96
CA LEU A 237 6.64 1.16 16.15
C LEU A 237 5.47 1.73 17.00
N ILE A 238 4.82 0.87 17.78
CA ILE A 238 3.60 1.27 18.51
C ILE A 238 3.86 2.06 19.79
N THR A 239 5.03 1.86 20.44
CA THR A 239 5.41 2.56 21.68
C THR A 239 6.15 3.87 21.44
N ALA A 240 6.30 4.32 20.19
CA ALA A 240 6.93 5.58 19.86
C ALA A 240 6.19 6.74 20.55
N ARG A 241 6.93 7.65 21.20
CA ARG A 241 6.38 8.80 21.92
C ARG A 241 5.52 9.67 21.00
N GLY A 242 5.91 9.89 19.77
CA GLY A 242 5.18 10.67 18.79
C GLY A 242 3.76 10.14 18.50
N ASN A 243 3.53 8.83 18.59
CA ASN A 243 2.18 8.28 18.48
C ASN A 243 1.26 8.77 19.62
N PHE A 244 1.78 8.86 20.85
CA PHE A 244 1.03 9.33 22.01
C PHE A 244 0.84 10.85 21.98
N ASN A 245 1.87 11.61 21.56
CA ASN A 245 1.77 13.07 21.41
C ASN A 245 0.67 13.42 20.41
N ARG A 246 0.65 12.77 19.25
CA ARG A 246 -0.41 12.95 18.26
C ARG A 246 -1.78 12.53 18.77
N ALA A 247 -1.84 11.42 19.53
CA ALA A 247 -3.09 10.89 20.06
C ALA A 247 -3.73 11.83 21.10
N SER A 248 -2.94 12.58 21.87
CA SER A 248 -3.45 13.52 22.88
C SER A 248 -4.18 14.74 22.28
N GLY A 249 -3.95 15.04 21.00
CA GLY A 249 -4.63 16.12 20.27
C GLY A 249 -6.07 15.78 19.82
N PHE A 250 -6.48 14.50 19.95
CA PHE A 250 -7.81 14.04 19.55
C PHE A 250 -8.64 13.65 20.77
N SER A 251 -9.70 14.42 21.07
CA SER A 251 -10.72 14.04 22.05
C SER A 251 -11.86 13.31 21.32
N ASP A 252 -11.79 11.96 21.23
CA ASP A 252 -12.73 11.22 20.38
C ASP A 252 -14.10 10.99 21.02
N TYR A 253 -14.15 10.57 22.29
CA TYR A 253 -15.38 10.08 22.93
C TYR A 253 -15.30 10.19 24.45
N ASP A 254 -16.44 10.39 25.10
CA ASP A 254 -16.56 10.53 26.57
C ASP A 254 -16.19 9.25 27.34
N SER A 255 -16.29 8.07 26.71
CA SER A 255 -15.96 6.80 27.36
C SER A 255 -15.05 5.91 26.50
N LEU A 256 -14.15 5.16 27.16
CA LEU A 256 -13.29 4.16 26.52
C LEU A 256 -14.10 3.08 25.80
N LEU A 257 -15.22 2.64 26.40
CA LEU A 257 -16.06 1.60 25.82
C LEU A 257 -16.65 2.07 24.49
N THR A 258 -17.22 3.28 24.45
CA THR A 258 -17.78 3.87 23.24
C THR A 258 -16.72 3.99 22.16
N ARG A 259 -15.54 4.49 22.51
CA ARG A 259 -14.39 4.64 21.61
C ARG A 259 -14.03 3.32 20.92
N TYR A 260 -13.79 2.26 21.69
CA TYR A 260 -13.39 0.97 21.10
C TYR A 260 -14.53 0.28 20.37
N ALA A 261 -15.78 0.45 20.82
CA ALA A 261 -16.94 -0.06 20.10
C ALA A 261 -17.09 0.60 18.73
N MET A 262 -17.00 1.93 18.63
CA MET A 262 -17.08 2.65 17.35
C MET A 262 -15.95 2.25 16.39
N ARG A 263 -14.73 2.09 16.88
CA ARG A 263 -13.59 1.63 16.08
C ARG A 263 -13.76 0.18 15.61
N PHE A 264 -14.34 -0.68 16.44
CA PHE A 264 -14.69 -2.03 16.05
C PHE A 264 -15.73 -2.03 14.92
N PHE A 265 -16.79 -1.22 15.02
CA PHE A 265 -17.77 -1.09 13.95
C PHE A 265 -17.17 -0.50 12.68
N ALA A 266 -16.28 0.48 12.77
CA ALA A 266 -15.54 1.00 11.62
C ALA A 266 -14.72 -0.10 10.90
N CYS A 267 -14.11 -1.03 11.66
CA CYS A 267 -13.45 -2.20 11.08
C CYS A 267 -14.44 -3.15 10.36
N LEU A 268 -15.64 -3.33 10.89
CA LEU A 268 -16.70 -4.13 10.24
C LEU A 268 -17.23 -3.44 8.98
N ASP A 269 -17.47 -2.13 9.02
CA ASP A 269 -17.91 -1.35 7.86
C ASP A 269 -16.87 -1.41 6.75
N MET A 270 -15.58 -1.31 7.09
CA MET A 270 -14.50 -1.48 6.13
C MET A 270 -14.54 -2.84 5.42
N LEU A 271 -14.78 -3.92 6.16
CA LEU A 271 -14.92 -5.26 5.56
C LEU A 271 -16.15 -5.34 4.68
N LYS A 272 -17.29 -4.79 5.14
CA LYS A 272 -18.56 -4.78 4.43
C LYS A 272 -18.49 -3.97 3.13
N ASP A 273 -17.95 -2.75 3.20
CA ASP A 273 -18.03 -1.82 2.08
C ASP A 273 -16.96 -2.08 1.01
N TYR A 274 -15.78 -2.61 1.40
CA TYR A 274 -14.65 -2.73 0.48
C TYR A 274 -14.08 -4.15 0.33
N ALA A 275 -14.15 -5.01 1.36
CA ALA A 275 -13.51 -6.32 1.33
C ALA A 275 -14.43 -7.47 0.89
N LEU A 276 -15.76 -7.27 0.87
CA LEU A 276 -16.72 -8.32 0.53
C LEU A 276 -16.43 -9.05 -0.79
N PRO A 277 -16.06 -8.38 -1.90
CA PRO A 277 -15.77 -9.09 -3.15
C PRO A 277 -14.64 -10.12 -3.01
N LEU A 278 -13.57 -9.77 -2.27
CA LEU A 278 -12.46 -10.70 -2.00
C LEU A 278 -12.85 -11.79 -1.00
N LEU A 279 -13.62 -11.46 0.05
CA LEU A 279 -14.08 -12.42 1.04
C LEU A 279 -15.00 -13.47 0.40
N PHE A 280 -15.94 -13.06 -0.45
CA PHE A 280 -16.79 -13.99 -1.22
C PHE A 280 -15.96 -14.82 -2.20
N SER A 281 -15.04 -14.20 -2.93
CA SER A 281 -14.12 -14.91 -3.81
C SER A 281 -13.30 -15.96 -3.05
N PHE A 282 -12.78 -15.59 -1.88
CA PHE A 282 -12.09 -16.53 -1.01
C PHE A 282 -12.99 -17.68 -0.57
N ALA A 283 -14.19 -17.40 -0.08
CA ALA A 283 -15.13 -18.42 0.38
C ALA A 283 -15.48 -19.43 -0.74
N ILE A 284 -15.78 -18.92 -1.94
CA ILE A 284 -16.08 -19.77 -3.11
C ILE A 284 -14.85 -20.62 -3.47
N LEU A 285 -13.67 -20.00 -3.62
CA LEU A 285 -12.46 -20.73 -3.99
C LEU A 285 -12.04 -21.75 -2.94
N PHE A 286 -12.23 -21.43 -1.66
CA PHE A 286 -11.90 -22.32 -0.55
C PHE A 286 -12.87 -23.51 -0.50
N LEU A 287 -14.18 -23.29 -0.69
CA LEU A 287 -15.17 -24.35 -0.80
C LEU A 287 -14.87 -25.27 -1.99
N LEU A 288 -14.60 -24.70 -3.18
CA LEU A 288 -14.20 -25.48 -4.35
C LEU A 288 -12.94 -26.32 -4.07
N LEU A 289 -11.96 -25.77 -3.33
CA LEU A 289 -10.77 -26.49 -2.94
C LEU A 289 -11.07 -27.63 -1.94
N CYS A 290 -12.00 -27.44 -1.02
CA CYS A 290 -12.46 -28.49 -0.11
C CYS A 290 -13.12 -29.66 -0.86
N PHE A 291 -13.97 -29.36 -1.85
CA PHE A 291 -14.61 -30.40 -2.69
C PHE A 291 -13.63 -31.11 -3.62
N ALA A 292 -12.68 -30.38 -4.22
CA ALA A 292 -11.66 -30.95 -5.10
C ALA A 292 -10.67 -31.89 -4.36
N ARG A 293 -10.65 -31.86 -3.03
CA ARG A 293 -9.77 -32.68 -2.18
C ARG A 293 -10.08 -34.18 -2.23
N GLN A 294 -11.22 -34.59 -2.75
CA GLN A 294 -11.63 -36.01 -2.83
C GLN A 294 -10.73 -36.84 -3.78
N ASP A 295 -9.96 -36.19 -4.67
CA ASP A 295 -9.08 -36.87 -5.60
C ASP A 295 -7.60 -36.73 -5.18
N ALA A 296 -7.08 -37.74 -4.50
CA ALA A 296 -5.66 -38.19 -4.33
C ALA A 296 -4.55 -37.17 -3.96
N VAL A 297 -4.69 -35.87 -4.09
CA VAL A 297 -3.67 -34.87 -3.73
C VAL A 297 -4.12 -34.10 -2.49
N LYS A 298 -3.36 -34.18 -1.39
CA LYS A 298 -3.62 -33.40 -0.17
C LYS A 298 -3.50 -31.91 -0.49
N ALA A 299 -4.64 -31.23 -0.63
CA ALA A 299 -4.68 -29.78 -0.76
C ALA A 299 -4.16 -29.11 0.53
N ASP A 300 -3.41 -28.03 0.37
CA ASP A 300 -2.96 -27.20 1.47
C ASP A 300 -4.07 -26.21 1.83
N LEU A 301 -4.95 -26.57 2.73
CA LEU A 301 -6.05 -25.72 3.22
C LEU A 301 -5.58 -24.74 4.31
N LEU A 302 -4.50 -25.03 4.98
CA LEU A 302 -4.09 -24.28 6.15
C LEU A 302 -3.49 -22.92 5.81
N TRP A 303 -2.67 -22.87 4.76
CA TRP A 303 -2.00 -21.63 4.40
C TRP A 303 -2.95 -20.53 3.93
N PRO A 304 -3.96 -20.79 3.06
CA PRO A 304 -5.00 -19.80 2.75
C PRO A 304 -5.70 -19.26 4.00
N LEU A 305 -6.01 -20.11 4.99
CA LEU A 305 -6.63 -19.70 6.25
C LEU A 305 -5.69 -18.84 7.12
N ILE A 306 -4.39 -19.14 7.14
CA ILE A 306 -3.39 -18.30 7.83
C ILE A 306 -3.35 -16.91 7.20
N LEU A 307 -3.35 -16.81 5.87
CA LEU A 307 -3.36 -15.53 5.17
C LEU A 307 -4.66 -14.75 5.42
N LEU A 308 -5.82 -15.42 5.42
CA LEU A 308 -7.10 -14.82 5.79
C LEU A 308 -7.06 -14.28 7.23
N ALA A 309 -6.58 -15.09 8.18
CA ALA A 309 -6.44 -14.67 9.57
C ALA A 309 -5.49 -13.47 9.71
N GLY A 310 -4.41 -13.42 8.94
CA GLY A 310 -3.51 -12.28 8.85
C GLY A 310 -4.20 -11.03 8.31
N ALA A 311 -5.01 -11.16 7.27
CA ALA A 311 -5.80 -10.05 6.72
C ALA A 311 -6.80 -9.48 7.74
N LEU A 312 -7.54 -10.36 8.42
CA LEU A 312 -8.45 -9.96 9.49
C LEU A 312 -7.69 -9.33 10.67
N GLY A 313 -6.54 -9.91 11.04
CA GLY A 313 -5.65 -9.35 12.06
C GLY A 313 -5.18 -7.94 11.71
N ALA A 314 -4.80 -7.69 10.45
CA ALA A 314 -4.44 -6.37 9.97
C ALA A 314 -5.62 -5.38 10.03
N ASN A 315 -6.82 -5.83 9.67
CA ASN A 315 -8.03 -5.01 9.74
C ASN A 315 -8.38 -4.63 11.19
N PHE A 316 -8.47 -5.60 12.08
CA PHE A 316 -8.86 -5.36 13.47
C PHE A 316 -7.76 -4.74 14.33
N ALA A 317 -6.49 -4.73 13.90
CA ALA A 317 -5.44 -3.94 14.54
C ALA A 317 -5.75 -2.44 14.53
N MET A 318 -6.57 -1.97 13.58
CA MET A 318 -7.02 -0.57 13.49
C MET A 318 -7.94 -0.13 14.65
N ILE A 319 -8.47 -1.05 15.45
CA ILE A 319 -9.17 -0.69 16.71
C ILE A 319 -8.26 0.11 17.66
N GLY A 320 -6.94 -0.14 17.59
CA GLY A 320 -5.93 0.64 18.33
C GLY A 320 -5.62 2.03 17.75
N SER A 321 -6.11 2.35 16.55
CA SER A 321 -5.86 3.63 15.86
C SER A 321 -6.96 4.65 16.15
N HIS A 322 -6.62 5.95 16.13
CA HIS A 322 -7.60 7.03 16.20
C HIS A 322 -8.48 7.08 14.97
N ASP A 323 -7.85 6.97 13.79
CA ASP A 323 -8.51 7.09 12.49
C ASP A 323 -8.31 5.82 11.68
N TYR A 324 -9.36 5.40 10.98
CA TYR A 324 -9.29 4.33 10.01
C TYR A 324 -9.36 4.88 8.59
N TYR A 325 -8.26 5.42 8.11
CA TYR A 325 -8.15 5.87 6.72
C TYR A 325 -8.20 4.69 5.73
N LEU A 326 -8.91 4.87 4.61
CA LEU A 326 -9.02 3.88 3.54
C LEU A 326 -7.67 3.37 3.02
N ARG A 327 -6.66 4.24 2.99
CA ARG A 327 -5.29 3.87 2.59
C ARG A 327 -4.63 2.84 3.51
N SER A 328 -5.05 2.75 4.76
CA SER A 328 -4.54 1.74 5.71
C SER A 328 -4.95 0.31 5.34
N THR A 329 -5.96 0.12 4.49
CA THR A 329 -6.46 -1.21 4.08
C THR A 329 -5.55 -1.94 3.10
N HIS A 330 -4.50 -1.29 2.56
CA HIS A 330 -3.66 -1.85 1.50
C HIS A 330 -3.09 -3.24 1.85
N GLY A 331 -2.56 -3.41 3.08
CA GLY A 331 -2.07 -4.71 3.57
C GLY A 331 -3.16 -5.75 3.74
N VAL A 332 -4.38 -5.34 4.13
CA VAL A 332 -5.55 -6.23 4.25
C VAL A 332 -5.89 -6.83 2.90
N PHE A 333 -6.02 -6.00 1.86
CA PHE A 333 -6.35 -6.44 0.50
C PHE A 333 -5.24 -7.29 -0.12
N ALA A 334 -3.97 -6.96 0.12
CA ALA A 334 -2.85 -7.76 -0.34
C ALA A 334 -2.86 -9.18 0.26
N LEU A 335 -3.10 -9.32 1.57
CA LEU A 335 -3.19 -10.63 2.24
C LEU A 335 -4.43 -11.40 1.79
N LEU A 336 -5.60 -10.76 1.60
CA LEU A 336 -6.79 -11.39 1.05
C LEU A 336 -6.57 -11.86 -0.39
N ALA A 337 -5.95 -11.04 -1.25
CA ALA A 337 -5.60 -11.44 -2.61
C ALA A 337 -4.65 -12.65 -2.62
N ALA A 338 -3.66 -12.67 -1.72
CA ALA A 338 -2.78 -13.82 -1.54
C ALA A 338 -3.53 -15.08 -1.06
N ALA A 339 -4.51 -14.93 -0.16
CA ALA A 339 -5.35 -16.03 0.31
C ALA A 339 -6.20 -16.62 -0.82
N CYS A 340 -6.85 -15.77 -1.63
CA CYS A 340 -7.59 -16.19 -2.84
C CYS A 340 -6.66 -16.90 -3.82
N ALA A 341 -5.51 -16.30 -4.12
CA ALA A 341 -4.53 -16.88 -5.03
C ALA A 341 -4.00 -18.25 -4.52
N ALA A 342 -3.81 -18.40 -3.20
CA ALA A 342 -3.37 -19.66 -2.59
C ALA A 342 -4.41 -20.79 -2.74
N CYS A 343 -5.70 -20.48 -2.79
CA CYS A 343 -6.74 -21.44 -3.19
C CYS A 343 -6.70 -21.71 -4.70
N LEU A 344 -6.68 -20.64 -5.50
CA LEU A 344 -6.78 -20.68 -6.96
C LEU A 344 -5.70 -21.56 -7.61
N VAL A 345 -4.43 -21.40 -7.20
CA VAL A 345 -3.30 -22.14 -7.79
C VAL A 345 -3.33 -23.65 -7.51
N GLN A 346 -4.19 -24.10 -6.62
CA GLN A 346 -4.38 -25.51 -6.30
C GLN A 346 -5.50 -26.16 -7.11
N LEU A 347 -6.38 -25.37 -7.74
CA LEU A 347 -7.49 -25.83 -8.55
C LEU A 347 -7.05 -26.03 -10.02
N ASN A 348 -6.76 -27.28 -10.41
CA ASN A 348 -6.12 -27.62 -11.69
C ASN A 348 -7.00 -28.44 -12.65
N SER A 349 -8.30 -28.67 -12.36
CA SER A 349 -9.17 -29.39 -13.29
C SER A 349 -9.28 -28.66 -14.65
N LYS A 350 -9.38 -29.40 -15.77
CA LYS A 350 -9.48 -28.79 -17.11
C LYS A 350 -10.73 -27.89 -17.22
N ALA A 351 -11.84 -28.29 -16.62
CA ALA A 351 -13.10 -27.52 -16.63
C ALA A 351 -12.90 -26.20 -15.87
N PHE A 352 -12.34 -26.26 -14.65
CA PHE A 352 -12.05 -25.08 -13.85
C PHE A 352 -11.12 -24.10 -14.60
N ARG A 353 -10.02 -24.60 -15.18
CA ARG A 353 -9.06 -23.75 -15.92
C ARG A 353 -9.67 -23.10 -17.16
N ARG A 354 -10.60 -23.74 -17.85
CA ARG A 354 -11.38 -23.12 -18.96
C ARG A 354 -12.27 -22.00 -18.44
N GLY A 355 -13.09 -22.27 -17.41
CA GLY A 355 -13.93 -21.26 -16.79
C GLY A 355 -13.14 -20.06 -16.27
N LEU A 356 -12.02 -20.34 -15.60
CA LEU A 356 -11.10 -19.31 -15.13
C LEU A 356 -10.55 -18.44 -16.28
N SER A 357 -10.20 -19.05 -17.43
CA SER A 357 -9.73 -18.28 -18.58
C SER A 357 -10.80 -17.36 -19.15
N CYS A 358 -12.06 -17.81 -19.23
CA CYS A 358 -13.19 -16.97 -19.65
C CYS A 358 -13.42 -15.81 -18.64
N LEU A 359 -13.46 -16.12 -17.36
CA LEU A 359 -13.61 -15.11 -16.30
C LEU A 359 -12.48 -14.08 -16.36
N SER A 360 -11.23 -14.54 -16.55
CA SER A 360 -10.07 -13.64 -16.63
C SER A 360 -10.10 -12.75 -17.87
N ALA A 361 -10.71 -13.20 -18.97
CA ALA A 361 -10.92 -12.35 -20.13
C ALA A 361 -11.91 -11.21 -19.80
N CYS A 362 -13.04 -11.53 -19.13
CA CYS A 362 -14.00 -10.52 -18.68
C CYS A 362 -13.36 -9.53 -17.69
N VAL A 363 -12.64 -10.02 -16.69
CA VAL A 363 -11.89 -9.18 -15.74
C VAL A 363 -10.86 -8.31 -16.47
N GLY A 364 -10.16 -8.87 -17.47
CA GLY A 364 -9.19 -8.13 -18.28
C GLY A 364 -9.83 -6.98 -19.09
N ILE A 365 -11.05 -7.16 -19.61
CA ILE A 365 -11.81 -6.09 -20.28
C ILE A 365 -12.14 -4.98 -19.29
N VAL A 366 -12.69 -5.33 -18.13
CA VAL A 366 -13.06 -4.34 -17.09
C VAL A 366 -11.81 -3.58 -16.63
N CYS A 367 -10.74 -4.29 -16.28
CA CYS A 367 -9.47 -3.63 -15.94
C CYS A 367 -8.95 -2.74 -17.07
N GLY A 368 -9.08 -3.15 -18.34
CA GLY A 368 -8.67 -2.36 -19.50
C GLY A 368 -9.44 -1.04 -19.59
N ILE A 369 -10.75 -1.07 -19.37
CA ILE A 369 -11.59 0.15 -19.32
C ILE A 369 -11.12 1.07 -18.18
N HIS A 370 -11.00 0.54 -16.96
CA HIS A 370 -10.56 1.32 -15.82
C HIS A 370 -9.11 1.83 -15.96
N MET A 371 -8.24 1.09 -16.65
CA MET A 371 -6.89 1.59 -16.96
C MET A 371 -6.93 2.79 -17.92
N LEU A 372 -7.83 2.81 -18.91
CA LEU A 372 -8.02 3.96 -19.79
C LEU A 372 -8.56 5.17 -19.02
N GLU A 373 -9.58 4.98 -18.18
CA GLU A 373 -10.13 6.03 -17.32
C GLU A 373 -9.07 6.59 -16.38
N ALA A 374 -8.34 5.72 -15.68
CA ALA A 374 -7.26 6.10 -14.77
C ALA A 374 -6.13 6.86 -15.51
N GLY A 375 -5.75 6.36 -16.69
CA GLY A 375 -4.72 7.01 -17.52
C GLY A 375 -5.13 8.41 -17.95
N TYR A 376 -6.38 8.59 -18.36
CA TYR A 376 -6.92 9.89 -18.74
C TYR A 376 -6.98 10.86 -17.53
N ASP A 377 -7.52 10.40 -16.41
CA ASP A 377 -7.65 11.19 -15.18
C ASP A 377 -6.28 11.66 -14.67
N ILE A 378 -5.33 10.74 -14.53
CA ILE A 378 -3.97 11.05 -14.05
C ILE A 378 -3.22 11.97 -15.00
N ALA A 379 -3.37 11.78 -16.33
CA ALA A 379 -2.73 12.64 -17.32
C ALA A 379 -3.34 14.05 -17.32
N SER A 380 -4.66 14.17 -17.17
CA SER A 380 -5.36 15.46 -17.07
C SER A 380 -4.97 16.21 -15.80
N TYR A 381 -4.93 15.51 -14.65
CA TYR A 381 -4.44 16.08 -13.39
C TYR A 381 -3.00 16.57 -13.52
N TRP A 382 -2.12 15.73 -14.08
CA TRP A 382 -0.72 16.09 -14.32
C TRP A 382 -0.57 17.34 -15.20
N MET A 383 -1.36 17.44 -16.27
CA MET A 383 -1.32 18.58 -17.19
C MET A 383 -1.73 19.86 -16.48
N MET A 384 -2.82 19.84 -15.70
CA MET A 384 -3.29 21.00 -14.95
C MET A 384 -2.30 21.41 -13.86
N ASP A 385 -1.76 20.45 -13.12
CA ASP A 385 -0.72 20.72 -12.10
C ASP A 385 0.57 21.28 -12.73
N HIS A 386 0.93 20.78 -13.91
CA HIS A 386 2.10 21.27 -14.65
C HIS A 386 1.91 22.75 -15.06
N VAL A 387 0.77 23.11 -15.65
CA VAL A 387 0.42 24.48 -16.01
C VAL A 387 0.41 25.36 -14.76
N ARG A 388 -0.30 24.96 -13.71
CA ARG A 388 -0.35 25.65 -12.42
C ARG A 388 1.05 25.92 -11.86
N THR A 389 1.89 24.88 -11.84
CA THR A 389 3.26 24.99 -11.34
C THR A 389 4.12 25.94 -12.18
N GLN A 390 3.94 25.97 -13.51
CA GLN A 390 4.65 26.91 -14.38
C GLN A 390 4.20 28.37 -14.13
N THR A 391 2.88 28.60 -14.04
CA THR A 391 2.32 29.92 -13.71
C THR A 391 2.84 30.43 -12.38
N LEU A 392 2.76 29.60 -11.32
CA LEU A 392 3.30 29.96 -9.99
C LEU A 392 4.79 30.35 -10.06
N ARG A 393 5.61 29.58 -10.78
CA ARG A 393 7.03 29.91 -10.92
C ARG A 393 7.29 31.17 -11.70
N GLN A 394 6.45 31.50 -12.68
CA GLN A 394 6.56 32.74 -13.42
C GLN A 394 6.18 33.93 -12.54
N GLU A 395 5.04 33.88 -11.86
CA GLU A 395 4.59 34.92 -10.93
C GLU A 395 5.64 35.20 -9.85
N ILE A 396 6.20 34.12 -9.23
CA ILE A 396 7.25 34.26 -8.20
C ILE A 396 8.52 34.94 -8.72
N ARG A 397 8.90 34.71 -9.99
CA ARG A 397 10.08 35.34 -10.60
C ARG A 397 9.91 36.83 -10.86
N GLU A 398 8.66 37.28 -11.01
CA GLU A 398 8.31 38.69 -11.28
C GLU A 398 8.18 39.51 -9.99
N LEU A 399 8.28 38.87 -8.80
CA LEU A 399 8.20 39.53 -7.51
C LEU A 399 9.57 40.05 -7.05
N ASP A 400 9.61 41.26 -6.50
CA ASP A 400 10.81 41.84 -5.91
C ASP A 400 11.23 41.12 -4.61
N GLU A 401 10.23 40.74 -3.78
CA GLU A 401 10.42 40.03 -2.51
C GLU A 401 9.56 38.76 -2.42
N PRO A 402 9.95 37.66 -3.11
CA PRO A 402 9.17 36.42 -3.13
C PRO A 402 8.89 35.84 -1.73
N ALA A 403 9.87 35.92 -0.83
CA ALA A 403 9.77 35.36 0.52
C ALA A 403 8.67 35.99 1.39
N ALA A 404 8.24 37.22 1.07
CA ALA A 404 7.14 37.93 1.75
C ALA A 404 5.78 37.79 1.05
N ALA A 405 5.74 37.10 -0.09
CA ALA A 405 4.57 37.07 -0.95
C ALA A 405 3.52 36.03 -0.51
N ASN A 406 2.26 36.43 -0.62
CA ASN A 406 1.10 35.54 -0.55
C ASN A 406 0.53 35.38 -1.96
N ILE A 407 0.50 34.17 -2.48
CA ILE A 407 0.09 33.88 -3.84
C ILE A 407 -1.29 33.20 -3.85
N ILE A 408 -2.14 33.63 -4.75
CA ILE A 408 -3.46 33.02 -4.98
C ILE A 408 -3.33 32.09 -6.19
N SER A 409 -3.80 30.87 -6.03
CA SER A 409 -3.82 29.85 -7.07
C SER A 409 -5.18 29.17 -7.13
N TYR A 410 -5.23 27.92 -7.54
CA TYR A 410 -6.44 27.10 -7.56
C TYR A 410 -6.14 25.66 -7.12
N GLY A 411 -7.12 25.00 -6.49
CA GLY A 411 -7.10 23.58 -6.24
C GLY A 411 -7.38 22.78 -7.52
N ILE A 412 -7.03 21.51 -7.56
CA ILE A 412 -7.37 20.59 -8.65
C ILE A 412 -7.98 19.34 -8.03
N GLU A 413 -9.16 18.92 -8.51
CA GLU A 413 -9.85 17.74 -8.03
C GLU A 413 -9.83 16.63 -9.08
N PRO A 414 -9.26 15.44 -8.78
CA PRO A 414 -9.32 14.29 -9.65
C PRO A 414 -10.60 13.47 -9.44
N TYR A 415 -10.97 12.65 -10.44
CA TYR A 415 -12.23 11.89 -10.42
C TYR A 415 -12.08 10.46 -9.94
N THR A 416 -10.93 9.82 -10.15
CA THR A 416 -10.82 8.38 -9.95
C THR A 416 -9.94 8.01 -8.77
N LYS A 417 -10.30 6.94 -8.09
CA LYS A 417 -9.52 6.35 -7.00
C LYS A 417 -8.07 5.95 -7.40
N TRP A 418 -7.78 5.93 -8.69
CA TRP A 418 -6.44 5.60 -9.22
C TRP A 418 -5.52 6.80 -9.28
N CYS A 419 -6.05 8.02 -9.30
CA CYS A 419 -5.22 9.22 -9.21
C CYS A 419 -4.59 9.35 -7.81
N GLY A 420 -3.30 9.72 -7.76
CA GLY A 420 -2.57 9.90 -6.50
C GLY A 420 -3.15 10.98 -5.60
N ALA A 421 -3.76 12.00 -6.19
CA ALA A 421 -4.36 13.14 -5.50
C ALA A 421 -5.81 12.87 -5.02
N TYR A 422 -6.47 11.82 -5.50
CA TYR A 422 -7.86 11.52 -5.15
C TYR A 422 -8.08 11.43 -3.65
N GLY A 423 -8.95 12.28 -3.10
CA GLY A 423 -9.24 12.36 -1.67
C GLY A 423 -8.06 12.84 -0.81
N LEU A 424 -7.02 13.44 -1.41
CA LEU A 424 -5.98 14.17 -0.68
C LEU A 424 -6.27 15.67 -0.71
N PRO A 425 -5.94 16.40 0.37
CA PRO A 425 -6.05 17.85 0.34
C PRO A 425 -5.03 18.43 -0.64
N ASP A 426 -5.52 19.36 -1.47
CA ASP A 426 -4.69 20.19 -2.36
C ASP A 426 -4.60 21.64 -1.81
N ILE A 427 -4.33 22.63 -2.62
CA ILE A 427 -4.32 24.03 -2.22
C ILE A 427 -5.76 24.44 -1.83
N ARG A 428 -5.92 25.05 -0.66
CA ARG A 428 -7.21 25.49 -0.07
C ARG A 428 -7.19 26.98 0.24
N GLU A 429 -8.35 27.52 0.63
CA GLU A 429 -8.47 28.91 1.08
C GLU A 429 -7.65 29.21 2.33
N ASN A 430 -7.57 28.24 3.26
CA ASN A 430 -6.73 28.36 4.46
C ASN A 430 -5.29 27.94 4.13
N GLY A 431 -4.40 28.92 4.06
CA GLY A 431 -2.95 28.74 3.80
C GLY A 431 -2.11 28.39 5.05
N GLU A 432 -2.73 28.15 6.22
CA GLU A 432 -2.03 27.97 7.48
C GLU A 432 -1.83 26.50 7.87
N ASP A 433 -2.42 25.54 7.15
CA ASP A 433 -2.22 24.14 7.44
C ASP A 433 -0.78 23.68 7.07
N SER A 434 -0.34 22.59 7.67
CA SER A 434 1.03 22.06 7.49
C SER A 434 1.36 21.70 6.03
N LEU A 435 0.37 21.36 5.22
CA LEU A 435 0.53 21.00 3.80
C LEU A 435 0.68 22.25 2.95
N ALA A 436 -0.11 23.28 3.21
CA ALA A 436 -0.01 24.59 2.55
C ALA A 436 1.35 25.23 2.85
N LEU A 437 1.76 25.23 4.12
CA LEU A 437 3.08 25.73 4.54
C LEU A 437 4.23 24.93 3.90
N GLY A 438 4.12 23.60 3.79
CA GLY A 438 5.11 22.77 3.10
C GLY A 438 5.27 23.13 1.62
N ARG A 439 4.14 23.36 0.92
CA ARG A 439 4.13 23.81 -0.48
C ARG A 439 4.67 25.22 -0.64
N ALA A 440 4.24 26.16 0.19
CA ALA A 440 4.74 27.54 0.18
C ALA A 440 6.26 27.58 0.36
N ARG A 441 6.80 26.84 1.33
CA ARG A 441 8.24 26.67 1.54
C ARG A 441 8.96 26.10 0.31
N TRP A 442 8.36 25.13 -0.36
CA TRP A 442 8.93 24.55 -1.58
C TRP A 442 9.09 25.58 -2.71
N PHE A 443 8.15 26.51 -2.83
CA PHE A 443 8.19 27.58 -3.81
C PHE A 443 8.93 28.84 -3.32
N GLY A 444 9.29 28.92 -2.03
CA GLY A 444 10.03 30.06 -1.45
C GLY A 444 9.16 31.30 -1.21
N VAL A 445 7.87 31.08 -0.88
CA VAL A 445 6.88 32.16 -0.60
C VAL A 445 6.30 31.98 0.81
N THR A 446 5.59 33.00 1.32
CA THR A 446 4.95 32.95 2.63
C THR A 446 3.75 32.00 2.64
N SER A 447 2.85 32.15 1.66
CA SER A 447 1.68 31.27 1.52
C SER A 447 1.26 31.07 0.08
N ILE A 448 0.58 29.95 -0.21
CA ILE A 448 -0.14 29.69 -1.45
C ILE A 448 -1.55 29.26 -1.04
N THR A 449 -2.55 30.05 -1.46
CA THR A 449 -3.97 29.80 -1.19
C THR A 449 -4.75 29.59 -2.47
N ALA A 450 -5.95 29.03 -2.40
CA ALA A 450 -6.84 28.87 -3.54
C ALA A 450 -8.22 29.46 -3.22
N THR A 451 -8.76 30.22 -4.14
CA THR A 451 -10.13 30.76 -4.07
C THR A 451 -11.14 29.88 -4.81
N GLU A 452 -10.65 28.93 -5.60
CA GLU A 452 -11.48 28.00 -6.38
C GLU A 452 -10.80 26.65 -6.54
N THR A 453 -11.59 25.60 -6.73
CA THR A 453 -11.12 24.28 -7.17
C THR A 453 -11.53 24.08 -8.64
N ARG A 454 -10.58 23.69 -9.47
CA ARG A 454 -10.80 23.43 -10.89
C ARG A 454 -10.87 21.94 -11.16
N THR A 455 -11.78 21.60 -12.06
CA THR A 455 -11.95 20.25 -12.61
C THR A 455 -11.63 20.27 -14.11
N TYR A 456 -11.54 19.11 -14.71
CA TYR A 456 -11.36 18.91 -16.14
C TYR A 456 -12.47 18.01 -16.68
N PRO A 457 -12.77 18.04 -17.98
CA PRO A 457 -13.80 17.18 -18.58
C PRO A 457 -13.51 15.72 -18.29
N PHE A 458 -14.47 15.00 -17.71
CA PHE A 458 -14.38 13.58 -17.41
C PHE A 458 -15.74 12.89 -17.63
N ALA A 459 -15.75 11.64 -18.03
CA ALA A 459 -16.87 10.80 -18.43
C ALA A 459 -18.21 11.12 -17.73
N GLY A 460 -19.05 11.95 -18.35
CA GLY A 460 -20.38 12.32 -17.84
C GLY A 460 -20.41 13.40 -16.75
N HIS A 461 -19.27 13.86 -16.27
CA HIS A 461 -19.17 15.00 -15.35
C HIS A 461 -18.95 16.28 -16.13
N THR A 462 -19.98 17.14 -16.19
CA THR A 462 -19.86 18.52 -16.70
C THR A 462 -19.79 19.47 -15.52
N ASN A 463 -19.19 20.66 -15.70
CA ASN A 463 -19.08 21.66 -14.62
C ASN A 463 -20.44 22.02 -13.99
N GLU A 464 -21.55 21.83 -14.70
CA GLU A 464 -22.89 22.06 -14.20
C GLU A 464 -23.40 21.01 -13.21
N THR A 465 -22.94 19.76 -13.34
CA THR A 465 -23.29 18.68 -12.40
C THR A 465 -22.56 18.82 -11.06
N TYR A 466 -21.40 19.48 -11.04
CA TYR A 466 -20.64 19.75 -9.82
C TYR A 466 -21.27 20.84 -8.96
N ALA A 467 -21.70 21.96 -9.56
CA ALA A 467 -22.39 23.01 -8.85
C ALA A 467 -23.70 22.52 -8.18
N ALA A 468 -24.38 21.56 -8.80
CA ALA A 468 -25.57 20.93 -8.22
C ALA A 468 -25.23 19.95 -7.06
N GLY A 469 -24.07 19.29 -7.12
CA GLY A 469 -23.57 18.40 -6.07
C GLY A 469 -23.09 19.17 -4.83
N GLU A 470 -22.37 20.28 -5.00
CA GLU A 470 -21.95 21.17 -3.92
C GLU A 470 -23.15 21.83 -3.22
N ALA A 471 -24.12 22.33 -3.98
CA ALA A 471 -25.36 22.87 -3.43
C ALA A 471 -26.19 21.82 -2.65
N ALA A 472 -26.12 20.55 -3.05
CA ALA A 472 -26.76 19.46 -2.31
C ALA A 472 -25.99 19.07 -1.03
N ALA A 473 -24.67 19.15 -1.05
CA ALA A 473 -23.82 18.89 0.11
C ALA A 473 -23.90 20.01 1.16
N GLU A 474 -23.87 21.28 0.72
CA GLU A 474 -24.09 22.44 1.61
C GLU A 474 -25.48 22.44 2.26
N ASN A 475 -26.52 22.02 1.51
CA ASN A 475 -27.86 21.88 2.06
C ASN A 475 -27.99 20.71 3.05
N ALA A 476 -27.19 19.66 2.91
CA ALA A 476 -27.16 18.55 3.87
C ALA A 476 -26.43 18.94 5.18
N GLU A 477 -25.32 19.71 5.10
CA GLU A 477 -24.59 20.22 6.28
C GLU A 477 -25.37 21.34 7.01
N SER A 478 -26.29 22.05 6.35
CA SER A 478 -27.12 23.08 7.00
C SER A 478 -28.38 22.53 7.68
N MET A 479 -28.66 21.22 7.58
CA MET A 479 -29.83 20.56 8.18
C MET A 479 -29.49 19.71 9.41
N ASP A 480 -28.23 19.59 9.79
CA ASP A 480 -27.72 19.01 11.05
C ASP A 480 -27.22 20.14 11.98
#